data_4bd6563419ea8f917f5c33c549aeaed3
#
_entry.id   4bd6563419ea8f917f5c33c549aeaed3
#
_cell.length_a   1.000
_cell.length_b   1.000
_cell.length_c   1.000
_cell.angle_alpha   90.00
_cell.angle_beta   90.00
_cell.angle_gamma   90.00
#
_symmetry.space_group_name_H-M   'P 1'
#
loop_
_entity.id
_entity.type
_entity.pdbx_description
1 polymer ?
#
loop_
_entity_poly.entity_id
_entity_poly.type
_entity_poly.pdbx_seq_one_letter_code
_entity_poly.pdbx_strand_id
1 'polypeptide(L)'
;MKNNNNELIDYMINDFKSGIKHGVLVANLTYELAQMCGLSKDEAYELKIAAMVHDVGKLKLSEYLYGRTDEALPEDEKQYMSMHSKISYDLLKKYDYNIMDVVLSHHECFDGSGYPNGLVGEQIPLGARILKVADEFAALISDRPYRKAFDIDTAVTIMIDEIKNMDIRVFLLFQRLIHEDSTIELINNSRLDIDDLDISDILKISQD
;
A
#
# COMPACT_ATOMS: atom_id res chain seq x y z
N MET A 1 -28.97 -21.25 -2.11
CA MET A 1 -27.90 -21.20 -1.09
C MET A 1 -26.49 -21.58 -1.59
N LYS A 2 -26.32 -22.45 -2.59
CA LYS A 2 -24.96 -22.79 -3.09
C LYS A 2 -24.30 -21.72 -3.97
N ASN A 3 -25.07 -20.85 -4.65
CA ASN A 3 -24.49 -19.79 -5.49
C ASN A 3 -23.83 -18.67 -4.69
N ASN A 4 -24.39 -18.25 -3.54
CA ASN A 4 -23.83 -17.15 -2.75
C ASN A 4 -22.43 -17.46 -2.17
N ASN A 5 -22.14 -18.71 -1.84
CA ASN A 5 -20.82 -19.06 -1.28
C ASN A 5 -19.71 -19.03 -2.33
N ASN A 6 -19.99 -19.38 -3.59
CA ASN A 6 -18.99 -19.31 -4.64
C ASN A 6 -18.68 -17.85 -5.03
N GLU A 7 -19.69 -17.01 -5.13
CA GLU A 7 -19.51 -15.57 -5.39
C GLU A 7 -18.67 -14.89 -4.29
N LEU A 8 -18.91 -15.23 -3.03
CA LEU A 8 -18.14 -14.70 -1.90
C LEU A 8 -16.66 -15.17 -1.96
N ILE A 9 -16.43 -16.45 -2.28
CA ILE A 9 -15.07 -16.98 -2.41
C ILE A 9 -14.34 -16.31 -3.58
N ASP A 10 -14.99 -16.12 -4.71
CA ASP A 10 -14.41 -15.43 -5.87
C ASP A 10 -14.06 -13.97 -5.55
N TYR A 11 -14.92 -13.28 -4.79
CA TYR A 11 -14.65 -11.95 -4.29
C TYR A 11 -13.41 -11.92 -3.38
N MET A 12 -13.32 -12.83 -2.42
CA MET A 12 -12.17 -12.94 -1.51
C MET A 12 -10.86 -13.20 -2.26
N ILE A 13 -10.88 -14.09 -3.25
CA ILE A 13 -9.71 -14.40 -4.08
C ILE A 13 -9.27 -13.17 -4.88
N ASN A 14 -10.20 -12.46 -5.50
CA ASN A 14 -9.91 -11.27 -6.29
C ASN A 14 -9.37 -10.13 -5.43
N ASP A 15 -9.93 -9.91 -4.25
CA ASP A 15 -9.45 -8.89 -3.30
C ASP A 15 -8.04 -9.22 -2.79
N PHE A 16 -7.78 -10.48 -2.47
CA PHE A 16 -6.45 -10.96 -2.08
C PHE A 16 -5.42 -10.77 -3.21
N LYS A 17 -5.76 -11.16 -4.45
CA LYS A 17 -4.92 -10.92 -5.63
C LYS A 17 -4.63 -9.43 -5.81
N SER A 18 -5.64 -8.58 -5.70
CA SER A 18 -5.51 -7.13 -5.80
C SER A 18 -4.60 -6.58 -4.70
N GLY A 19 -4.73 -7.05 -3.48
CA GLY A 19 -3.87 -6.68 -2.35
C GLY A 19 -2.41 -7.05 -2.58
N ILE A 20 -2.13 -8.23 -3.14
CA ILE A 20 -0.76 -8.65 -3.48
C ILE A 20 -0.19 -7.75 -4.59
N LYS A 21 -0.94 -7.50 -5.67
CA LYS A 21 -0.51 -6.60 -6.77
C LYS A 21 -0.14 -5.22 -6.23
N HIS A 22 -1.02 -4.66 -5.42
CA HIS A 22 -0.80 -3.38 -4.78
C HIS A 22 0.47 -3.40 -3.91
N GLY A 23 0.61 -4.38 -3.03
CA GLY A 23 1.79 -4.51 -2.17
C GLY A 23 3.10 -4.63 -2.95
N VAL A 24 3.12 -5.37 -4.06
CA VAL A 24 4.30 -5.50 -4.95
C VAL A 24 4.64 -4.16 -5.60
N LEU A 25 3.64 -3.43 -6.12
CA LEU A 25 3.85 -2.13 -6.72
C LEU A 25 4.39 -1.12 -5.70
N VAL A 26 3.73 -1.01 -4.54
CA VAL A 26 4.15 -0.12 -3.44
C VAL A 26 5.57 -0.47 -3.00
N ALA A 27 5.89 -1.75 -2.82
CA ALA A 27 7.21 -2.21 -2.40
C ALA A 27 8.32 -1.80 -3.39
N ASN A 28 8.08 -1.93 -4.68
CA ASN A 28 9.06 -1.55 -5.69
C ASN A 28 9.24 -0.02 -5.76
N LEU A 29 8.14 0.74 -5.78
CA LEU A 29 8.21 2.22 -5.77
C LEU A 29 8.90 2.73 -4.50
N THR A 30 8.58 2.14 -3.34
CA THR A 30 9.22 2.49 -2.06
C THR A 30 10.73 2.23 -2.08
N TYR A 31 11.18 1.11 -2.66
CA TYR A 31 12.59 0.77 -2.75
C TYR A 31 13.38 1.79 -3.57
N GLU A 32 12.90 2.13 -4.77
CA GLU A 32 13.57 3.10 -5.64
C GLU A 32 13.55 4.50 -5.02
N LEU A 33 12.41 4.92 -4.47
CA LEU A 33 12.28 6.22 -3.81
C LEU A 33 13.18 6.34 -2.57
N ALA A 34 13.33 5.26 -1.80
CA ALA A 34 14.20 5.21 -0.63
C ALA A 34 15.67 5.47 -1.00
N GLN A 35 16.15 4.88 -2.09
CA GLN A 35 17.50 5.13 -2.59
C GLN A 35 17.66 6.58 -3.05
N MET A 36 16.67 7.15 -3.73
CA MET A 36 16.68 8.58 -4.10
C MET A 36 16.67 9.51 -2.87
N CYS A 37 16.07 9.08 -1.77
CA CYS A 37 16.09 9.78 -0.47
C CYS A 37 17.43 9.59 0.28
N GLY A 38 18.39 8.85 -0.27
CA GLY A 38 19.74 8.68 0.29
C GLY A 38 19.87 7.51 1.27
N LEU A 39 18.89 6.62 1.37
CA LEU A 39 19.00 5.39 2.16
C LEU A 39 19.96 4.41 1.45
N SER A 40 20.69 3.63 2.24
CA SER A 40 21.51 2.53 1.73
C SER A 40 20.63 1.45 1.07
N LYS A 41 21.24 0.58 0.28
CA LYS A 41 20.51 -0.54 -0.35
C LYS A 41 19.87 -1.46 0.67
N ASP A 42 20.51 -1.69 1.80
CA ASP A 42 20.01 -2.57 2.85
C ASP A 42 18.80 -1.92 3.55
N GLU A 43 18.87 -0.63 3.91
CA GLU A 43 17.73 0.12 4.47
C GLU A 43 16.56 0.21 3.47
N ALA A 44 16.85 0.47 2.19
CA ALA A 44 15.83 0.49 1.16
C ALA A 44 15.17 -0.89 0.97
N TYR A 45 15.93 -1.98 1.11
CA TYR A 45 15.39 -3.34 1.05
C TYR A 45 14.52 -3.68 2.26
N GLU A 46 14.92 -3.30 3.48
CA GLU A 46 14.07 -3.42 4.67
C GLU A 46 12.76 -2.65 4.47
N LEU A 47 12.85 -1.44 3.91
CA LEU A 47 11.67 -0.61 3.63
C LEU A 47 10.77 -1.23 2.54
N LYS A 48 11.37 -1.90 1.54
CA LYS A 48 10.63 -2.68 0.54
C LYS A 48 9.81 -3.79 1.21
N ILE A 49 10.39 -4.50 2.19
CA ILE A 49 9.68 -5.54 2.94
C ILE A 49 8.54 -4.92 3.75
N ALA A 50 8.79 -3.79 4.43
CA ALA A 50 7.74 -3.06 5.15
C ALA A 50 6.57 -2.72 4.23
N ALA A 51 6.87 -2.17 3.06
CA ALA A 51 5.89 -1.79 2.05
C ALA A 51 5.09 -3.00 1.52
N MET A 52 5.72 -4.16 1.35
CA MET A 52 5.04 -5.38 0.90
C MET A 52 3.97 -5.85 1.90
N VAL A 53 4.20 -5.63 3.21
CA VAL A 53 3.35 -6.19 4.27
C VAL A 53 2.59 -5.14 5.08
N HIS A 54 2.68 -3.85 4.70
CA HIS A 54 2.11 -2.74 5.48
C HIS A 54 0.62 -2.92 5.79
N ASP A 55 -0.11 -3.49 4.86
CA ASP A 55 -1.55 -3.68 4.87
C ASP A 55 -2.03 -5.04 5.39
N VAL A 56 -1.13 -5.90 5.88
CA VAL A 56 -1.50 -7.27 6.32
C VAL A 56 -2.59 -7.28 7.40
N GLY A 57 -2.71 -6.22 8.17
CA GLY A 57 -3.77 -6.03 9.17
C GLY A 57 -5.17 -5.98 8.58
N LYS A 58 -5.33 -5.61 7.31
CA LYS A 58 -6.62 -5.60 6.59
C LYS A 58 -7.24 -7.00 6.52
N LEU A 59 -6.43 -8.05 6.51
CA LEU A 59 -6.93 -9.44 6.53
C LEU A 59 -7.77 -9.75 7.78
N LYS A 60 -7.47 -9.12 8.92
CA LYS A 60 -8.30 -9.27 10.14
C LYS A 60 -9.57 -8.43 10.10
N LEU A 61 -9.63 -7.45 9.24
CA LEU A 61 -10.79 -6.57 9.06
C LEU A 61 -11.68 -7.05 7.91
N SER A 62 -11.35 -8.17 7.30
CA SER A 62 -11.95 -8.70 6.08
C SER A 62 -13.46 -8.93 6.17
N GLU A 63 -13.98 -9.33 7.33
CA GLU A 63 -15.41 -9.52 7.54
C GLU A 63 -16.25 -8.26 7.24
N TYR A 64 -15.63 -7.08 7.34
CA TYR A 64 -16.25 -5.78 7.07
C TYR A 64 -15.94 -5.24 5.67
N LEU A 65 -14.97 -5.85 4.97
CA LEU A 65 -14.47 -5.39 3.67
C LEU A 65 -15.05 -6.19 2.50
N TYR A 66 -15.26 -7.50 2.69
CA TYR A 66 -15.66 -8.37 1.60
C TYR A 66 -17.12 -8.20 1.18
N GLY A 67 -17.31 -8.09 -0.12
CA GLY A 67 -18.65 -8.03 -0.71
C GLY A 67 -19.30 -6.65 -0.71
N ARG A 68 -18.58 -5.57 -0.38
CA ARG A 68 -19.10 -4.21 -0.43
C ARG A 68 -18.84 -3.56 -1.79
N THR A 69 -19.89 -2.92 -2.29
CA THR A 69 -19.89 -2.14 -3.54
C THR A 69 -20.11 -0.64 -3.29
N ASP A 70 -20.20 -0.23 -2.02
CA ASP A 70 -20.50 1.15 -1.64
C ASP A 70 -19.31 2.09 -1.93
N GLU A 71 -19.58 3.25 -2.49
CA GLU A 71 -18.57 4.23 -2.93
C GLU A 71 -17.82 4.88 -1.77
N ALA A 72 -18.40 4.91 -0.56
CA ALA A 72 -17.78 5.51 0.61
C ALA A 72 -18.08 4.70 1.87
N LEU A 73 -17.06 4.54 2.72
CA LEU A 73 -17.24 3.96 4.05
C LEU A 73 -17.88 4.99 4.97
N PRO A 74 -18.90 4.61 5.77
CA PRO A 74 -19.39 5.41 6.89
C PRO A 74 -18.25 5.78 7.86
N GLU A 75 -18.42 6.85 8.65
CA GLU A 75 -17.34 7.38 9.49
C GLU A 75 -16.86 6.38 10.56
N ASP A 76 -17.78 5.61 11.13
CA ASP A 76 -17.48 4.52 12.07
C ASP A 76 -16.65 3.40 11.41
N GLU A 77 -16.90 3.10 10.15
CA GLU A 77 -16.13 2.11 9.39
C GLU A 77 -14.79 2.63 8.94
N LYS A 78 -14.65 3.92 8.62
CA LYS A 78 -13.35 4.55 8.37
C LYS A 78 -12.47 4.48 9.61
N GLN A 79 -13.04 4.76 10.78
CA GLN A 79 -12.34 4.61 12.05
C GLN A 79 -11.92 3.15 12.29
N TYR A 80 -12.80 2.19 11.98
CA TYR A 80 -12.47 0.77 12.08
C TYR A 80 -11.36 0.39 11.10
N MET A 81 -11.43 0.86 9.86
CA MET A 81 -10.40 0.64 8.85
C MET A 81 -9.06 1.23 9.26
N SER A 82 -9.03 2.37 9.94
CA SER A 82 -7.77 2.98 10.41
C SER A 82 -7.00 2.12 11.42
N MET A 83 -7.65 1.10 12.01
CA MET A 83 -6.99 0.16 12.92
C MET A 83 -6.02 -0.79 12.22
N HIS A 84 -6.09 -0.94 10.87
CA HIS A 84 -5.25 -1.92 10.17
C HIS A 84 -3.76 -1.68 10.36
N SER A 85 -3.29 -0.43 10.43
CA SER A 85 -1.88 -0.09 10.66
C SER A 85 -1.40 -0.61 12.02
N LYS A 86 -2.20 -0.44 13.06
CA LYS A 86 -1.93 -0.99 14.40
C LYS A 86 -2.00 -2.51 14.41
N ILE A 87 -2.97 -3.09 13.72
CA ILE A 87 -3.10 -4.55 13.60
C ILE A 87 -1.92 -5.13 12.83
N SER A 88 -1.47 -4.50 11.73
CA SER A 88 -0.26 -4.89 11.00
C SER A 88 0.96 -4.87 11.91
N TYR A 89 1.15 -3.78 12.66
CA TYR A 89 2.21 -3.67 13.65
C TYR A 89 2.16 -4.83 14.66
N ASP A 90 1.01 -5.09 15.28
CA ASP A 90 0.84 -6.14 16.30
C ASP A 90 1.07 -7.56 15.76
N LEU A 91 0.74 -7.80 14.48
CA LEU A 91 1.01 -9.06 13.80
C LEU A 91 2.50 -9.27 13.53
N LEU A 92 3.21 -8.21 13.14
CA LEU A 92 4.59 -8.29 12.68
C LEU A 92 5.61 -8.14 13.81
N LYS A 93 5.28 -7.47 14.91
CA LYS A 93 6.22 -7.20 16.03
C LYS A 93 6.91 -8.44 16.63
N LYS A 94 6.34 -9.63 16.43
CA LYS A 94 6.94 -10.89 16.88
C LYS A 94 8.16 -11.31 16.04
N TYR A 95 8.40 -10.69 14.91
CA TYR A 95 9.47 -11.02 13.98
C TYR A 95 10.72 -10.13 14.13
N ASP A 96 10.69 -9.17 15.07
CA ASP A 96 11.82 -8.28 15.43
C ASP A 96 12.45 -7.54 14.23
N TYR A 97 11.61 -6.96 13.38
CA TYR A 97 12.05 -6.15 12.25
C TYR A 97 12.15 -4.67 12.63
N ASN A 98 13.21 -3.99 12.19
CA ASN A 98 13.41 -2.53 12.34
C ASN A 98 12.35 -1.67 11.60
N ILE A 99 11.48 -2.32 10.82
CA ILE A 99 10.48 -1.69 9.96
C ILE A 99 9.13 -1.43 10.66
N MET A 100 9.01 -1.79 11.93
CA MET A 100 7.72 -1.80 12.63
C MET A 100 7.10 -0.42 12.76
N ASP A 101 7.92 0.59 13.07
CA ASP A 101 7.46 1.97 13.20
C ASP A 101 7.02 2.54 11.84
N VAL A 102 7.63 2.07 10.75
CA VAL A 102 7.23 2.41 9.39
C VAL A 102 5.83 1.87 9.11
N VAL A 103 5.58 0.58 9.39
CA VAL A 103 4.28 -0.05 9.20
C VAL A 103 3.21 0.58 10.09
N LEU A 104 3.54 0.95 11.33
CA LEU A 104 2.59 1.62 12.22
C LEU A 104 2.20 3.01 11.68
N SER A 105 3.18 3.75 11.14
CA SER A 105 3.04 5.18 10.85
C SER A 105 2.79 5.52 9.38
N HIS A 106 2.54 4.54 8.51
CA HIS A 106 2.40 4.81 7.07
C HIS A 106 1.18 5.65 6.69
N HIS A 107 0.21 5.79 7.59
CA HIS A 107 -0.94 6.69 7.43
C HIS A 107 -0.82 8.00 8.22
N GLU A 108 0.31 8.25 8.87
CA GLU A 108 0.54 9.57 9.43
C GLU A 108 0.65 10.62 8.30
N CYS A 109 0.13 11.81 8.55
CA CYS A 109 0.17 12.93 7.63
C CYS A 109 1.17 13.98 8.12
N PHE A 110 1.92 14.58 7.19
CA PHE A 110 2.98 15.52 7.54
C PHE A 110 2.46 16.75 8.31
N ASP A 111 1.18 17.11 8.11
CA ASP A 111 0.48 18.17 8.83
C ASP A 111 -0.09 17.72 10.20
N GLY A 112 0.03 16.44 10.57
CA GLY A 112 -0.47 15.88 11.83
C GLY A 112 -1.93 15.43 11.80
N SER A 113 -2.60 15.49 10.65
CA SER A 113 -4.00 15.02 10.49
C SER A 113 -4.13 13.51 10.33
N GLY A 114 -3.02 12.77 10.30
CA GLY A 114 -2.96 11.34 10.11
C GLY A 114 -3.23 10.50 11.35
N TYR A 115 -3.01 9.21 11.24
CA TYR A 115 -3.21 8.23 12.31
C TYR A 115 -2.11 7.15 12.31
N PRO A 116 -1.90 6.41 13.39
CA PRO A 116 -2.70 6.33 14.64
C PRO A 116 -2.29 7.32 15.73
N ASN A 117 -1.15 8.00 15.63
CA ASN A 117 -0.57 8.80 16.71
C ASN A 117 -0.67 10.31 16.48
N GLY A 118 -1.03 10.76 15.28
CA GLY A 118 -1.07 12.18 14.90
C GLY A 118 0.32 12.83 14.91
N LEU A 119 1.34 12.11 14.44
CA LEU A 119 2.71 12.61 14.35
C LEU A 119 2.80 13.75 13.33
N VAL A 120 3.65 14.74 13.61
CA VAL A 120 3.79 15.94 12.77
C VAL A 120 5.20 16.03 12.19
N GLY A 121 5.27 16.25 10.88
CA GLY A 121 6.54 16.56 10.22
C GLY A 121 7.58 15.44 10.37
N GLU A 122 8.75 15.78 10.87
CA GLU A 122 9.87 14.84 11.03
C GLU A 122 9.74 13.91 12.26
N GLN A 123 8.68 14.03 13.04
CA GLN A 123 8.33 13.01 14.04
C GLN A 123 7.92 11.69 13.35
N ILE A 124 7.42 11.79 12.11
CA ILE A 124 7.10 10.61 11.29
C ILE A 124 8.42 10.00 10.77
N PRO A 125 8.68 8.70 10.99
CA PRO A 125 9.87 8.04 10.44
C PRO A 125 10.02 8.29 8.93
N LEU A 126 11.24 8.54 8.45
CA LEU A 126 11.46 8.81 7.03
C LEU A 126 10.90 7.69 6.14
N GLY A 127 11.08 6.44 6.55
CA GLY A 127 10.52 5.29 5.84
C GLY A 127 9.00 5.33 5.70
N ALA A 128 8.29 5.80 6.74
CA ALA A 128 6.83 5.94 6.70
C ALA A 128 6.40 7.07 5.75
N ARG A 129 7.15 8.19 5.71
CA ARG A 129 6.92 9.29 4.76
C ARG A 129 7.13 8.86 3.32
N ILE A 130 8.14 8.02 3.07
CA ILE A 130 8.42 7.43 1.75
C ILE A 130 7.30 6.47 1.36
N LEU A 131 6.96 5.54 2.24
CA LEU A 131 5.91 4.55 2.02
C LEU A 131 4.56 5.22 1.73
N LYS A 132 4.20 6.26 2.47
CA LYS A 132 2.96 7.02 2.26
C LYS A 132 2.82 7.54 0.83
N VAL A 133 3.88 8.17 0.29
CA VAL A 133 3.85 8.72 -1.08
C VAL A 133 3.68 7.60 -2.11
N ALA A 134 4.39 6.50 -1.95
CA ALA A 134 4.31 5.35 -2.86
C ALA A 134 2.93 4.66 -2.79
N ASP A 135 2.38 4.50 -1.58
CA ASP A 135 1.09 3.87 -1.34
C ASP A 135 -0.07 4.69 -1.93
N GLU A 136 -0.11 6.00 -1.67
CA GLU A 136 -1.15 6.89 -2.22
C GLU A 136 -1.14 6.89 -3.75
N PHE A 137 0.04 6.98 -4.36
CA PHE A 137 0.15 6.90 -5.81
C PHE A 137 -0.31 5.54 -6.35
N ALA A 138 0.19 4.44 -5.78
CA ALA A 138 -0.20 3.09 -6.20
C ALA A 138 -1.72 2.87 -6.06
N ALA A 139 -2.33 3.42 -5.01
CA ALA A 139 -3.76 3.38 -4.82
C ALA A 139 -4.52 4.14 -5.92
N LEU A 140 -4.03 5.29 -6.36
CA LEU A 140 -4.65 6.11 -7.41
C LEU A 140 -4.59 5.45 -8.79
N ILE A 141 -3.47 4.83 -9.13
CA ILE A 141 -3.24 4.19 -10.43
C ILE A 141 -3.71 2.73 -10.51
N SER A 142 -4.33 2.21 -9.46
CA SER A 142 -4.92 0.86 -9.41
C SER A 142 -6.43 0.92 -9.58
N ASP A 143 -7.02 -0.10 -10.23
CA ASP A 143 -8.47 -0.29 -10.25
C ASP A 143 -8.98 -0.57 -8.83
N ARG A 144 -10.09 0.03 -8.47
CA ARG A 144 -10.81 -0.21 -7.22
C ARG A 144 -12.24 -0.66 -7.55
N PRO A 145 -12.96 -1.34 -6.67
CA PRO A 145 -14.33 -1.82 -6.95
C PRO A 145 -15.28 -0.72 -7.43
N TYR A 146 -15.05 0.51 -6.96
CA TYR A 146 -15.90 1.68 -7.23
C TYR A 146 -15.27 2.70 -8.19
N ARG A 147 -14.01 2.49 -8.69
CA ARG A 147 -13.29 3.46 -9.50
C ARG A 147 -12.22 2.79 -10.36
N LYS A 148 -12.14 3.18 -11.62
CA LYS A 148 -11.03 2.81 -12.49
C LYS A 148 -9.72 3.51 -12.10
N ALA A 149 -8.60 2.90 -12.47
CA ALA A 149 -7.28 3.49 -12.31
C ALA A 149 -7.21 4.85 -13.03
N PHE A 150 -6.60 5.83 -12.37
CA PHE A 150 -6.21 7.07 -13.03
C PHE A 150 -4.94 6.85 -13.86
N ASP A 151 -4.73 7.71 -14.86
CA ASP A 151 -3.43 7.85 -15.48
C ASP A 151 -2.43 8.53 -14.52
N ILE A 152 -1.14 8.46 -14.86
CA ILE A 152 -0.07 8.97 -14.00
C ILE A 152 -0.22 10.48 -13.73
N ASP A 153 -0.52 11.28 -14.77
CA ASP A 153 -0.59 12.73 -14.64
C ASP A 153 -1.78 13.17 -13.77
N THR A 154 -2.91 12.49 -13.94
CA THR A 154 -4.10 12.71 -13.11
C THR A 154 -3.82 12.33 -11.66
N ALA A 155 -3.15 11.19 -11.41
CA ALA A 155 -2.80 10.75 -10.07
C ALA A 155 -1.86 11.78 -9.37
N VAL A 156 -0.84 12.26 -10.07
CA VAL A 156 0.07 13.30 -9.56
C VAL A 156 -0.69 14.59 -9.24
N THR A 157 -1.62 15.00 -10.11
CA THR A 157 -2.43 16.20 -9.87
C THR A 157 -3.25 16.09 -8.58
N ILE A 158 -3.88 14.94 -8.35
CA ILE A 158 -4.64 14.66 -7.11
C ILE A 158 -3.71 14.73 -5.88
N MET A 159 -2.51 14.14 -5.97
CA MET A 159 -1.54 14.17 -4.86
C MET A 159 -1.03 15.60 -4.58
N ILE A 160 -0.91 16.45 -5.60
CA ILE A 160 -0.55 17.86 -5.41
C ILE A 160 -1.63 18.61 -4.63
N ASP A 161 -2.89 18.35 -4.86
CA ASP A 161 -4.00 18.98 -4.13
C ASP A 161 -3.97 18.61 -2.63
N GLU A 162 -3.40 17.45 -2.31
CA GLU A 162 -3.24 16.94 -0.93
C GLU A 162 -1.80 17.04 -0.39
N ILE A 163 -0.95 17.84 -1.02
CA ILE A 163 0.50 17.92 -0.73
C ILE A 163 0.84 18.21 0.75
N LYS A 164 -0.05 18.88 1.48
CA LYS A 164 0.11 19.16 2.92
C LYS A 164 0.21 17.87 3.76
N ASN A 165 -0.35 16.77 3.26
CA ASN A 165 -0.37 15.47 3.94
C ASN A 165 0.96 14.72 3.79
N MET A 166 1.85 15.18 2.89
CA MET A 166 3.10 14.51 2.52
C MET A 166 4.33 15.34 2.86
N ASP A 167 5.49 14.70 3.02
CA ASP A 167 6.76 15.42 3.01
C ASP A 167 7.06 15.86 1.58
N ILE A 168 7.03 17.18 1.35
CA ILE A 168 7.27 17.77 0.03
C ILE A 168 8.62 17.37 -0.58
N ARG A 169 9.66 17.14 0.24
CA ARG A 169 10.98 16.73 -0.24
C ARG A 169 10.94 15.32 -0.83
N VAL A 170 10.22 14.41 -0.17
CA VAL A 170 10.00 13.04 -0.64
C VAL A 170 9.13 13.07 -1.90
N PHE A 171 8.07 13.86 -1.91
CA PHE A 171 7.18 13.97 -3.07
C PHE A 171 7.89 14.52 -4.32
N LEU A 172 8.78 15.52 -4.19
CA LEU A 172 9.54 16.03 -5.32
C LEU A 172 10.52 14.99 -5.91
N LEU A 173 11.12 14.15 -5.08
CA LEU A 173 11.94 13.02 -5.54
C LEU A 173 11.06 11.98 -6.24
N PHE A 174 9.89 11.70 -5.69
CA PHE A 174 8.91 10.79 -6.28
C PHE A 174 8.45 11.26 -7.67
N GLN A 175 8.16 12.57 -7.86
CA GLN A 175 7.81 13.11 -9.17
C GLN A 175 8.91 12.87 -10.22
N ARG A 176 10.19 12.92 -9.82
CA ARG A 176 11.29 12.57 -10.73
C ARG A 176 11.29 11.08 -11.04
N LEU A 177 11.12 10.24 -10.02
CA LEU A 177 11.15 8.79 -10.15
C LEU A 177 10.09 8.28 -11.15
N ILE A 178 8.86 8.75 -11.09
CA ILE A 178 7.76 8.25 -11.92
C ILE A 178 7.90 8.60 -13.41
N HIS A 179 8.83 9.48 -13.77
CA HIS A 179 9.16 9.81 -15.16
C HIS A 179 10.39 9.06 -15.68
N GLU A 180 11.01 8.22 -14.87
CA GLU A 180 12.10 7.35 -15.34
C GLU A 180 11.53 6.17 -16.14
N ASP A 181 12.15 5.84 -17.28
CA ASP A 181 11.67 4.76 -18.17
C ASP A 181 11.53 3.42 -17.45
N SER A 182 12.47 3.10 -16.55
CA SER A 182 12.42 1.89 -15.71
C SER A 182 11.20 1.85 -14.78
N THR A 183 10.83 2.99 -14.22
CA THR A 183 9.66 3.09 -13.35
C THR A 183 8.35 3.02 -14.14
N ILE A 184 8.31 3.63 -15.31
CA ILE A 184 7.14 3.51 -16.23
C ILE A 184 6.95 2.05 -16.64
N GLU A 185 8.03 1.33 -16.96
CA GLU A 185 7.96 -0.10 -17.26
C GLU A 185 7.48 -0.91 -16.05
N LEU A 186 7.97 -0.64 -14.86
CA LEU A 186 7.54 -1.28 -13.62
C LEU A 186 6.04 -1.06 -13.37
N ILE A 187 5.54 0.18 -13.53
CA ILE A 187 4.12 0.50 -13.38
C ILE A 187 3.27 -0.25 -14.41
N ASN A 188 3.71 -0.29 -15.67
CA ASN A 188 2.99 -1.00 -16.73
C ASN A 188 2.95 -2.51 -16.46
N ASN A 189 4.06 -3.11 -16.02
CA ASN A 189 4.13 -4.52 -15.68
C ASN A 189 3.26 -4.88 -14.47
N SER A 190 3.09 -3.97 -13.51
CA SER A 190 2.19 -4.18 -12.36
C SER A 190 0.70 -4.24 -12.75
N ARG A 191 0.35 -3.70 -13.92
CA ARG A 191 -1.02 -3.73 -14.48
C ARG A 191 -1.33 -4.99 -15.27
N LEU A 192 -0.30 -5.78 -15.62
CA LEU A 192 -0.48 -7.05 -16.32
C LEU A 192 -1.22 -8.03 -15.39
N ASP A 193 -2.16 -8.78 -15.97
CA ASP A 193 -3.00 -9.69 -15.20
C ASP A 193 -2.17 -10.77 -14.48
N ILE A 194 -2.40 -10.92 -13.18
CA ILE A 194 -1.91 -12.05 -12.39
C ILE A 194 -2.80 -13.31 -12.66
N ASP A 195 -3.64 -13.29 -13.66
CA ASP A 195 -4.45 -14.45 -14.00
C ASP A 195 -3.59 -15.68 -14.35
N ASP A 196 -2.32 -15.49 -14.72
CA ASP A 196 -1.33 -16.54 -14.91
C ASP A 196 -0.57 -16.96 -13.63
N LEU A 197 -0.73 -16.25 -12.51
CA LEU A 197 -0.23 -16.73 -11.21
C LEU A 197 -1.22 -17.76 -10.66
N ASP A 198 -1.00 -19.02 -11.04
CA ASP A 198 -1.67 -20.14 -10.40
C ASP A 198 -1.25 -20.16 -8.92
N ILE A 199 -2.19 -19.79 -8.03
CA ILE A 199 -1.98 -19.84 -6.57
C ILE A 199 -1.51 -21.23 -6.15
N SER A 200 -1.83 -22.29 -6.94
CA SER A 200 -1.33 -23.64 -6.74
C SER A 200 0.20 -23.73 -6.84
N ASP A 201 0.86 -22.88 -7.64
CA ASP A 201 2.31 -22.86 -7.75
C ASP A 201 2.98 -22.16 -6.55
N ILE A 202 2.32 -21.17 -5.96
CA ILE A 202 2.77 -20.52 -4.71
C ILE A 202 2.64 -21.50 -3.53
N LEU A 203 1.57 -22.29 -3.49
CA LEU A 203 1.33 -23.26 -2.43
C LEU A 203 2.22 -24.52 -2.53
N LYS A 204 2.77 -24.83 -3.72
CA LYS A 204 3.72 -25.94 -3.90
C LYS A 204 5.12 -25.65 -3.36
N ILE A 205 5.50 -24.38 -3.20
CA ILE A 205 6.82 -23.97 -2.69
C ILE A 205 7.00 -24.31 -1.19
N SER A 206 5.93 -24.68 -0.48
CA SER A 206 5.96 -25.03 0.95
C SER A 206 6.03 -26.53 1.24
N GLN A 207 6.33 -27.38 0.27
CA GLN A 207 6.36 -28.84 0.46
C GLN A 207 7.75 -29.50 0.31
N ASP A 208 8.84 -28.70 0.18
CA ASP A 208 10.23 -29.20 0.18
C ASP A 208 10.99 -28.76 1.46
#